data_c552aaa6c38803fca751f304727e82e1
#
_entry.id   c552aaa6c38803fca751f304727e82e1
#
_cell.length_a   1.000
_cell.length_b   1.000
_cell.length_c   1.000
_cell.angle_alpha   90.00
_cell.angle_beta   90.00
_cell.angle_gamma   90.00
#
_symmetry.space_group_name_H-M   'P 1'
#
loop_
_entity.id
_entity.type
_entity.pdbx_description
1 polymer ?
#
loop_
_entity_poly.entity_id
_entity_poly.type
_entity_poly.pdbx_seq_one_letter_code
_entity_poly.pdbx_strand_id
1 'polypeptide(L)'
;MSSVSKKTFYLWGEFSHAEYSLLNQLQQRVNDRFNGPDFKVHLTLSGPFYELNERILDGLEDLVVTNDSIDMRTNGYGVEDNIYQSFYIKIQLSNKLLRLKKKLDYFLKIDSKDFNPHISLFYGMKEFDVKNELIMRLTSPPKIIGLDRISIVSIEDDIESWEVLYSYPLIRGKSANMNLGRPV
;
A
#
# COMPACT_ATOMS: atom_id res chain seq x y z
N MET A 1 -31.91 -1.58 -18.60
CA MET A 1 -30.72 -0.76 -18.89
C MET A 1 -29.66 -1.21 -17.93
N SER A 2 -28.69 -2.02 -18.37
CA SER A 2 -27.55 -2.42 -17.53
C SER A 2 -26.67 -1.19 -17.31
N SER A 3 -26.54 -0.72 -16.07
CA SER A 3 -25.55 0.28 -15.71
C SER A 3 -24.18 -0.31 -16.01
N VAL A 4 -23.48 0.22 -16.99
CA VAL A 4 -22.07 -0.09 -17.19
C VAL A 4 -21.35 0.39 -15.93
N SER A 5 -20.94 -0.53 -15.08
CA SER A 5 -20.11 -0.22 -13.90
C SER A 5 -18.87 0.50 -14.41
N LYS A 6 -18.69 1.75 -14.02
CA LYS A 6 -17.51 2.53 -14.41
C LYS A 6 -16.33 1.97 -13.64
N LYS A 7 -15.38 1.31 -14.32
CA LYS A 7 -14.18 0.78 -13.68
C LYS A 7 -13.43 1.90 -12.96
N THR A 8 -13.04 1.63 -11.73
CA THR A 8 -12.31 2.55 -10.88
C THR A 8 -10.90 2.01 -10.67
N PHE A 9 -9.91 2.85 -10.85
CA PHE A 9 -8.50 2.46 -10.74
C PHE A 9 -7.82 3.20 -9.59
N TYR A 10 -6.84 2.53 -8.99
CA TYR A 10 -5.96 3.08 -7.95
C TYR A 10 -4.51 2.73 -8.24
N LEU A 11 -3.60 3.51 -7.68
CA LEU A 11 -2.19 3.16 -7.60
C LEU A 11 -1.88 2.61 -6.21
N TRP A 12 -1.43 1.38 -6.19
CA TRP A 12 -0.95 0.72 -4.98
C TRP A 12 0.56 0.70 -4.92
N GLY A 13 1.11 0.88 -3.73
CA GLY A 13 2.47 0.53 -3.39
C GLY A 13 2.53 -0.92 -2.93
N GLU A 14 3.46 -1.67 -3.49
CA GLU A 14 3.70 -3.07 -3.16
C GLU A 14 5.11 -3.28 -2.62
N PHE A 15 5.34 -4.42 -2.02
CA PHE A 15 6.49 -4.76 -1.20
C PHE A 15 7.33 -5.86 -1.85
N SER A 16 8.56 -6.07 -1.38
CA SER A 16 9.36 -7.24 -1.77
C SER A 16 8.65 -8.54 -1.41
N HIS A 17 9.04 -9.63 -2.04
CA HIS A 17 8.42 -10.94 -1.77
C HIS A 17 8.53 -11.34 -0.28
N ALA A 18 9.68 -11.08 0.35
CA ALA A 18 9.89 -11.40 1.76
C ALA A 18 8.98 -10.58 2.68
N GLU A 19 8.86 -9.29 2.42
CA GLU A 19 8.00 -8.38 3.21
C GLU A 19 6.53 -8.66 2.97
N TYR A 20 6.14 -8.92 1.71
CA TYR A 20 4.79 -9.34 1.38
C TYR A 20 4.38 -10.61 2.16
N SER A 21 5.24 -11.63 2.18
CA SER A 21 4.97 -12.88 2.92
C SER A 21 4.75 -12.62 4.41
N LEU A 22 5.55 -11.74 5.02
CA LEU A 22 5.40 -11.39 6.43
C LEU A 22 4.11 -10.59 6.69
N LEU A 23 3.78 -9.63 5.84
CA LEU A 23 2.55 -8.84 5.94
C LEU A 23 1.31 -9.71 5.74
N ASN A 24 1.36 -10.65 4.79
CA ASN A 24 0.28 -11.59 4.53
C ASN A 24 0.05 -12.54 5.72
N GLN A 25 1.10 -12.99 6.41
CA GLN A 25 0.96 -13.76 7.65
C GLN A 25 0.27 -12.94 8.76
N LEU A 26 0.58 -11.64 8.88
CA LEU A 26 -0.10 -10.76 9.82
C LEU A 26 -1.59 -10.59 9.43
N GLN A 27 -1.87 -10.39 8.15
CA GLN A 27 -3.24 -10.30 7.64
C GLN A 27 -4.04 -11.58 7.94
N GLN A 28 -3.47 -12.75 7.67
CA GLN A 28 -4.13 -14.02 7.96
C GLN A 28 -4.49 -14.16 9.44
N ARG A 29 -3.58 -13.81 10.36
CA ARG A 29 -3.88 -13.83 11.80
C ARG A 29 -5.05 -12.91 12.20
N VAL A 30 -5.16 -11.76 11.54
CA VAL A 30 -6.27 -10.83 11.75
C VAL A 30 -7.56 -11.41 11.15
N ASN A 31 -7.50 -11.95 9.94
CA ASN A 31 -8.64 -12.56 9.25
C ASN A 31 -9.15 -13.82 9.96
N ASP A 32 -8.28 -14.67 10.49
CA ASP A 32 -8.66 -15.82 11.31
C ASP A 32 -9.52 -15.40 12.51
N ARG A 33 -9.25 -14.22 13.08
CA ARG A 33 -10.01 -13.68 14.22
C ARG A 33 -11.29 -12.98 13.80
N PHE A 34 -11.31 -12.30 12.66
CA PHE A 34 -12.38 -11.39 12.25
C PHE A 34 -13.25 -11.94 11.13
N ASN A 35 -12.80 -12.99 10.43
CA ASN A 35 -13.46 -13.56 9.26
C ASN A 35 -13.68 -12.47 8.18
N GLY A 36 -12.61 -11.81 7.77
CA GLY A 36 -12.62 -10.77 6.74
C GLY A 36 -12.41 -11.33 5.33
N PRO A 37 -12.60 -10.48 4.30
CA PRO A 37 -12.33 -10.85 2.92
C PRO A 37 -10.81 -11.02 2.68
N ASP A 38 -10.48 -11.87 1.72
CA ASP A 38 -9.12 -11.96 1.22
C ASP A 38 -8.83 -10.82 0.25
N PHE A 39 -7.69 -10.16 0.42
CA PHE A 39 -7.19 -9.15 -0.49
C PHE A 39 -5.68 -9.06 -0.42
N LYS A 40 -5.05 -8.60 -1.49
CA LYS A 40 -3.60 -8.39 -1.53
C LYS A 40 -3.20 -7.21 -0.63
N VAL A 41 -2.32 -7.44 0.36
CA VAL A 41 -1.81 -6.37 1.23
C VAL A 41 -1.04 -5.34 0.40
N HIS A 42 -1.35 -4.07 0.61
CA HIS A 42 -0.83 -2.95 -0.17
C HIS A 42 -0.86 -1.64 0.62
N LEU A 43 -0.19 -0.63 0.08
CA LEU A 43 -0.33 0.76 0.49
C LEU A 43 -1.04 1.53 -0.64
N THR A 44 -2.21 2.10 -0.40
CA THR A 44 -2.83 2.98 -1.39
C THR A 44 -2.02 4.27 -1.52
N LEU A 45 -1.50 4.53 -2.73
CA LEU A 45 -0.68 5.71 -3.02
C LEU A 45 -1.50 6.84 -3.65
N SER A 46 -2.38 6.53 -4.61
CA SER A 46 -3.17 7.54 -5.32
C SER A 46 -4.42 6.93 -5.94
N GLY A 47 -5.42 7.74 -6.21
CA GLY A 47 -6.71 7.37 -6.79
C GLY A 47 -7.89 7.98 -6.00
N PRO A 48 -9.13 7.76 -6.45
CA PRO A 48 -9.50 7.03 -7.66
C PRO A 48 -9.22 7.80 -8.96
N PHE A 49 -9.00 7.06 -10.05
CA PHE A 49 -9.05 7.57 -11.41
C PHE A 49 -9.89 6.62 -12.29
N TYR A 50 -10.37 7.12 -13.44
CA TYR A 50 -11.45 6.45 -14.17
C TYR A 50 -11.12 6.15 -15.63
N GLU A 51 -9.92 6.52 -16.06
CA GLU A 51 -9.43 6.25 -17.40
C GLU A 51 -8.08 5.57 -17.32
N LEU A 52 -7.93 4.46 -18.03
CA LEU A 52 -6.67 3.78 -18.20
C LEU A 52 -6.35 3.74 -19.69
N ASN A 53 -5.28 4.42 -20.08
CA ASN A 53 -4.83 4.56 -21.46
C ASN A 53 -3.30 4.54 -21.56
N GLU A 54 -2.77 4.47 -22.77
CA GLU A 54 -1.31 4.40 -23.02
C GLU A 54 -0.55 5.55 -22.36
N ARG A 55 -1.08 6.78 -22.34
CA ARG A 55 -0.44 7.91 -21.66
C ARG A 55 -0.21 7.63 -20.17
N ILE A 56 -1.15 6.95 -19.51
CA ILE A 56 -1.01 6.60 -18.08
C ILE A 56 0.00 5.47 -17.91
N LEU A 57 0.00 4.47 -18.78
CA LEU A 57 0.94 3.36 -18.72
C LEU A 57 2.38 3.84 -18.94
N ASP A 58 2.64 4.53 -20.04
CA ASP A 58 3.96 5.04 -20.39
C ASP A 58 4.47 6.05 -19.36
N GLY A 59 3.61 6.99 -18.94
CA GLY A 59 4.00 8.00 -17.97
C GLY A 59 4.26 7.43 -16.56
N LEU A 60 3.60 6.35 -16.17
CA LEU A 60 3.92 5.67 -14.92
C LEU A 60 5.25 4.89 -15.02
N GLU A 61 5.53 4.26 -16.16
CA GLU A 61 6.82 3.63 -16.44
C GLU A 61 7.96 4.63 -16.33
N ASP A 62 7.86 5.78 -17.00
CA ASP A 62 8.82 6.87 -16.90
C ASP A 62 9.00 7.39 -15.47
N LEU A 63 7.92 7.44 -14.70
CA LEU A 63 7.96 7.91 -13.32
C LEU A 63 8.72 6.94 -12.42
N VAL A 64 8.47 5.63 -12.53
CA VAL A 64 9.08 4.63 -11.65
C VAL A 64 10.58 4.48 -11.89
N VAL A 65 11.06 4.62 -13.13
CA VAL A 65 12.49 4.56 -13.46
C VAL A 65 13.29 5.77 -12.97
N THR A 66 12.61 6.80 -12.48
CA THR A 66 13.24 8.00 -11.89
C THR A 66 13.05 8.11 -10.37
N ASN A 67 12.42 7.11 -9.75
CA ASN A 67 12.18 7.11 -8.31
C ASN A 67 12.71 5.83 -7.66
N ASP A 68 13.43 6.02 -6.57
CA ASP A 68 13.97 4.90 -5.78
C ASP A 68 12.88 4.25 -4.91
N SER A 69 13.09 2.98 -4.57
CA SER A 69 12.37 2.31 -3.49
C SER A 69 12.45 3.12 -2.18
N ILE A 70 11.43 2.97 -1.34
CA ILE A 70 11.29 3.77 -0.12
C ILE A 70 11.19 2.87 1.10
N ASP A 71 12.14 2.97 2.01
CA ASP A 71 12.03 2.38 3.33
C ASP A 71 11.03 3.19 4.16
N MET A 72 9.91 2.57 4.50
CA MET A 72 8.84 3.15 5.28
C MET A 72 8.92 2.67 6.73
N ARG A 73 8.91 3.59 7.67
CA ARG A 73 8.83 3.26 9.11
C ARG A 73 7.39 3.01 9.51
N THR A 74 7.15 1.95 10.26
CA THR A 74 5.84 1.66 10.86
C THR A 74 5.71 2.36 12.21
N ASN A 75 4.48 2.63 12.61
CA ASN A 75 4.14 3.20 13.92
C ASN A 75 3.02 2.39 14.61
N GLY A 76 3.24 1.06 14.69
CA GLY A 76 2.29 0.14 15.31
C GLY A 76 1.02 -0.07 14.48
N TYR A 77 0.01 -0.63 15.15
CA TYR A 77 -1.31 -0.86 14.56
C TYR A 77 -2.24 0.33 14.77
N GLY A 78 -3.24 0.45 13.91
CA GLY A 78 -4.35 1.38 14.02
C GLY A 78 -5.67 0.68 13.80
N VAL A 79 -6.73 1.27 14.36
CA VAL A 79 -8.11 0.82 14.20
C VAL A 79 -9.03 2.00 14.01
N GLU A 80 -9.97 1.90 13.08
CA GLU A 80 -10.94 2.94 12.76
C GLU A 80 -12.34 2.33 12.63
N ASP A 81 -13.36 3.14 12.77
CA ASP A 81 -14.74 2.79 12.46
C ASP A 81 -15.03 3.08 10.97
N ASN A 82 -14.27 2.39 10.12
CA ASN A 82 -14.33 2.52 8.66
C ASN A 82 -14.04 1.15 8.04
N ILE A 83 -14.89 0.71 7.11
CA ILE A 83 -14.78 -0.60 6.47
C ILE A 83 -13.42 -0.80 5.82
N TYR A 84 -12.91 0.21 5.09
CA TYR A 84 -11.67 0.13 4.32
C TYR A 84 -10.41 0.52 5.10
N GLN A 85 -10.55 0.92 6.36
CA GLN A 85 -9.43 1.25 7.26
C GLN A 85 -9.71 0.69 8.67
N SER A 86 -10.31 -0.49 8.73
CA SER A 86 -10.82 -1.05 9.99
C SER A 86 -9.71 -1.51 10.94
N PHE A 87 -8.70 -2.23 10.41
CA PHE A 87 -7.51 -2.66 11.14
C PHE A 87 -6.29 -2.59 10.22
N TYR A 88 -5.26 -1.87 10.60
CA TYR A 88 -4.15 -1.55 9.70
C TYR A 88 -2.82 -1.32 10.42
N ILE A 89 -1.72 -1.36 9.68
CA ILE A 89 -0.40 -0.90 10.13
C ILE A 89 -0.28 0.59 9.79
N LYS A 90 0.05 1.41 10.80
CA LYS A 90 0.34 2.83 10.60
C LYS A 90 1.73 3.00 9.99
N ILE A 91 1.81 3.80 8.93
CA ILE A 91 3.07 4.17 8.28
C ILE A 91 3.41 5.61 8.64
N GLN A 92 4.63 5.85 9.09
CA GLN A 92 5.11 7.20 9.33
C GLN A 92 5.30 7.94 8.00
N LEU A 93 4.59 9.05 7.83
CA LEU A 93 4.72 9.86 6.62
C LEU A 93 6.10 10.49 6.55
N SER A 94 6.93 10.04 5.61
CA SER A 94 8.22 10.62 5.31
C SER A 94 8.12 11.64 4.17
N ASN A 95 9.07 12.58 4.10
CA ASN A 95 9.16 13.52 2.99
C ASN A 95 9.34 12.82 1.63
N LYS A 96 10.01 11.66 1.60
CA LYS A 96 10.21 10.87 0.37
C LYS A 96 8.89 10.27 -0.11
N LEU A 97 8.12 9.68 0.81
CA LEU A 97 6.81 9.11 0.50
C LEU A 97 5.80 10.19 0.10
N LEU A 98 5.79 11.33 0.80
CA LEU A 98 4.91 12.46 0.47
C LEU A 98 5.24 13.05 -0.92
N ARG A 99 6.53 13.15 -1.28
CA ARG A 99 6.94 13.60 -2.62
C ARG A 99 6.49 12.63 -3.71
N LEU A 100 6.63 11.32 -3.49
CA LEU A 100 6.13 10.33 -4.43
C LEU A 100 4.62 10.47 -4.61
N LYS A 101 3.86 10.51 -3.51
CA LYS A 101 2.40 10.72 -3.53
C LYS A 101 2.00 11.94 -4.36
N LYS A 102 2.62 13.10 -4.11
CA LYS A 102 2.33 14.34 -4.85
C LYS A 102 2.65 14.24 -6.34
N LYS A 103 3.74 13.56 -6.70
CA LYS A 103 4.08 13.31 -8.12
C LYS A 103 3.01 12.47 -8.80
N LEU A 104 2.53 11.41 -8.14
CA LEU A 104 1.49 10.51 -8.66
C LEU A 104 0.16 11.25 -8.81
N ASP A 105 -0.26 12.02 -7.80
CA ASP A 105 -1.50 12.81 -7.87
C ASP A 105 -1.44 13.84 -9.00
N TYR A 106 -0.33 14.57 -9.11
CA TYR A 106 -0.14 15.54 -10.19
C TYR A 106 -0.21 14.86 -11.58
N PHE A 107 0.45 13.72 -11.72
CA PHE A 107 0.45 12.94 -12.95
C PHE A 107 -0.96 12.47 -13.33
N LEU A 108 -1.73 11.98 -12.36
CA LEU A 108 -3.11 11.53 -12.56
C LEU A 108 -4.12 12.68 -12.60
N LYS A 109 -3.70 13.93 -12.36
CA LYS A 109 -4.57 15.11 -12.22
C LYS A 109 -5.61 14.96 -11.11
N ILE A 110 -5.20 14.34 -10.01
CA ILE A 110 -6.02 14.16 -8.82
C ILE A 110 -5.66 15.30 -7.83
N ASP A 111 -6.70 15.88 -7.23
CA ASP A 111 -6.50 16.85 -6.16
C ASP A 111 -5.95 16.15 -4.91
N SER A 112 -4.74 16.54 -4.51
CA SER A 112 -4.04 15.90 -3.40
C SER A 112 -4.64 16.35 -2.09
N LYS A 113 -5.35 15.43 -1.43
CA LYS A 113 -5.91 15.62 -0.08
C LYS A 113 -4.94 15.09 0.99
N ASP A 114 -5.33 15.21 2.24
CA ASP A 114 -4.60 14.65 3.35
C ASP A 114 -4.23 13.19 3.13
N PHE A 115 -2.95 12.88 3.29
CA PHE A 115 -2.41 11.56 3.08
C PHE A 115 -2.05 10.92 4.43
N ASN A 116 -2.83 9.92 4.81
CA ASN A 116 -2.58 9.08 5.97
C ASN A 116 -2.14 7.68 5.51
N PRO A 117 -0.81 7.45 5.28
CA PRO A 117 -0.33 6.20 4.73
C PRO A 117 -0.52 5.06 5.73
N HIS A 118 -1.12 3.96 5.26
CA HIS A 118 -1.35 2.77 6.06
C HIS A 118 -1.39 1.52 5.18
N ILE A 119 -1.17 0.37 5.80
CA ILE A 119 -1.31 -0.96 5.18
C ILE A 119 -2.47 -1.66 5.87
N SER A 120 -3.59 -1.81 5.16
CA SER A 120 -4.76 -2.49 5.71
C SER A 120 -4.49 -3.98 5.90
N LEU A 121 -4.93 -4.52 7.02
CA LEU A 121 -4.89 -5.94 7.34
C LEU A 121 -6.30 -6.55 7.44
N PHE A 122 -7.32 -5.72 7.55
CA PHE A 122 -8.70 -6.16 7.58
C PHE A 122 -9.62 -5.08 7.04
N TYR A 123 -10.53 -5.50 6.19
CA TYR A 123 -11.69 -4.75 5.73
C TYR A 123 -12.97 -5.32 6.32
N GLY A 124 -13.82 -4.47 6.87
CA GLY A 124 -15.09 -4.88 7.49
C GLY A 124 -15.36 -4.14 8.80
N MET A 125 -16.50 -4.41 9.37
CA MET A 125 -16.94 -3.79 10.63
C MET A 125 -16.74 -4.77 11.79
N LYS A 126 -16.07 -4.31 12.83
CA LYS A 126 -15.90 -5.00 14.12
C LYS A 126 -15.89 -3.95 15.23
N GLU A 127 -16.36 -4.36 16.41
CA GLU A 127 -16.35 -3.52 17.60
C GLU A 127 -14.93 -3.04 17.93
N PHE A 128 -14.83 -1.80 18.37
CA PHE A 128 -13.53 -1.15 18.63
C PHE A 128 -12.72 -1.89 19.71
N ASP A 129 -13.40 -2.34 20.77
CA ASP A 129 -12.76 -3.09 21.87
C ASP A 129 -12.18 -4.43 21.40
N VAL A 130 -12.90 -5.13 20.52
CA VAL A 130 -12.44 -6.41 19.95
C VAL A 130 -11.19 -6.21 19.08
N LYS A 131 -11.14 -5.11 18.34
CA LYS A 131 -9.94 -4.74 17.56
C LYS A 131 -8.76 -4.38 18.46
N ASN A 132 -8.97 -3.60 19.51
CA ASN A 132 -7.93 -3.25 20.48
C ASN A 132 -7.42 -4.45 21.27
N GLU A 133 -8.30 -5.38 21.66
CA GLU A 133 -7.89 -6.63 22.29
C GLU A 133 -6.94 -7.44 21.38
N LEU A 134 -7.22 -7.49 20.08
CA LEU A 134 -6.33 -8.16 19.13
C LEU A 134 -4.96 -7.47 19.03
N ILE A 135 -4.89 -6.12 19.04
CA ILE A 135 -3.61 -5.39 19.05
C ILE A 135 -2.72 -5.85 20.19
N MET A 136 -3.29 -6.06 21.39
CA MET A 136 -2.50 -6.47 22.56
C MET A 136 -1.95 -7.91 22.46
N ARG A 137 -2.49 -8.73 21.57
CA ARG A 137 -2.08 -10.12 21.35
C ARG A 137 -1.15 -10.30 20.13
N LEU A 138 -1.13 -9.34 19.22
CA LEU A 138 -0.27 -9.39 18.04
C LEU A 138 1.17 -8.97 18.39
N THR A 139 2.13 -9.59 17.72
CA THR A 139 3.49 -9.07 17.70
C THR A 139 3.53 -7.72 17.00
N SER A 140 4.44 -6.84 17.42
CA SER A 140 4.63 -5.56 16.70
C SER A 140 4.89 -5.79 15.21
N PRO A 141 4.38 -4.92 14.33
CA PRO A 141 4.67 -5.02 12.91
C PRO A 141 6.17 -4.79 12.64
N PRO A 142 6.70 -5.20 11.48
CA PRO A 142 8.07 -4.88 11.10
C PRO A 142 8.35 -3.39 11.25
N LYS A 143 9.49 -3.00 11.82
CA LYS A 143 9.83 -1.58 12.03
C LYS A 143 10.02 -0.80 10.74
N ILE A 144 10.47 -1.47 9.69
CA ILE A 144 10.70 -0.92 8.35
C ILE A 144 10.07 -1.86 7.33
N ILE A 145 9.42 -1.30 6.34
CA ILE A 145 8.83 -2.01 5.19
C ILE A 145 9.25 -1.25 3.93
N GLY A 146 9.83 -1.96 2.98
CA GLY A 146 10.26 -1.39 1.69
C GLY A 146 9.10 -1.28 0.70
N LEU A 147 8.88 -0.09 0.16
CA LEU A 147 8.03 0.14 -0.99
C LEU A 147 8.86 -0.09 -2.27
N ASP A 148 8.63 -1.21 -2.94
CA ASP A 148 9.47 -1.67 -4.05
C ASP A 148 8.83 -1.52 -5.43
N ARG A 149 7.50 -1.39 -5.48
CA ARG A 149 6.75 -1.37 -6.74
C ARG A 149 5.55 -0.42 -6.65
N ILE A 150 5.10 0.04 -7.81
CA ILE A 150 3.81 0.72 -7.97
C ILE A 150 2.98 -0.08 -8.95
N SER A 151 1.73 -0.36 -8.58
CA SER A 151 0.82 -1.15 -9.39
C SER A 151 -0.47 -0.38 -9.69
N ILE A 152 -0.99 -0.57 -10.90
CA ILE A 152 -2.33 -0.13 -11.28
C ILE A 152 -3.30 -1.25 -10.95
N VAL A 153 -4.32 -0.93 -10.19
CA VAL A 153 -5.33 -1.90 -9.73
C VAL A 153 -6.72 -1.47 -10.14
N SER A 154 -7.50 -2.42 -10.65
CA SER A 154 -8.94 -2.26 -10.85
C SER A 154 -9.66 -2.59 -9.56
N ILE A 155 -10.51 -1.68 -9.11
CA ILE A 155 -11.32 -1.82 -7.89
C ILE A 155 -12.79 -1.88 -8.31
N GLU A 156 -13.48 -2.88 -7.82
CA GLU A 156 -14.91 -3.09 -7.95
C GLU A 156 -15.56 -3.14 -6.56
N ASP A 157 -16.88 -3.26 -6.49
CA ASP A 157 -17.61 -3.28 -5.22
C ASP A 157 -17.22 -4.50 -4.35
N ASP A 158 -16.95 -5.64 -4.99
CA ASP A 158 -16.46 -6.83 -4.32
C ASP A 158 -14.95 -6.78 -4.15
N ILE A 159 -14.49 -6.83 -2.90
CA ILE A 159 -13.06 -6.75 -2.53
C ILE A 159 -12.25 -7.91 -3.16
N GLU A 160 -12.85 -9.11 -3.23
CA GLU A 160 -12.19 -10.29 -3.79
C GLU A 160 -12.02 -10.22 -5.32
N SER A 161 -12.75 -9.30 -5.98
CA SER A 161 -12.64 -9.04 -7.44
C SER A 161 -11.55 -8.03 -7.81
N TRP A 162 -10.87 -7.43 -6.83
CA TRP A 162 -9.82 -6.44 -7.09
C TRP A 162 -8.63 -7.08 -7.79
N GLU A 163 -8.20 -6.47 -8.89
CA GLU A 163 -7.22 -7.05 -9.79
C GLU A 163 -6.03 -6.11 -10.03
N VAL A 164 -4.81 -6.61 -9.86
CA VAL A 164 -3.58 -5.91 -10.28
C VAL A 164 -3.42 -6.08 -11.79
N LEU A 165 -3.56 -4.97 -12.53
CA LEU A 165 -3.47 -4.97 -14.00
C LEU A 165 -2.04 -4.79 -14.48
N TYR A 166 -1.28 -3.91 -13.86
CA TYR A 166 0.11 -3.58 -14.22
C TYR A 166 0.92 -3.36 -12.96
N SER A 167 2.20 -3.70 -13.01
CA SER A 167 3.10 -3.55 -11.87
C SER A 167 4.50 -3.16 -12.33
N TYR A 168 5.00 -2.04 -11.83
CA TYR A 168 6.27 -1.43 -12.22
C TYR A 168 7.23 -1.38 -11.03
N PRO A 169 8.47 -1.91 -11.15
CA PRO A 169 9.43 -1.85 -10.07
C PRO A 169 10.00 -0.44 -9.91
N LEU A 170 10.16 0.00 -8.67
CA LEU A 170 10.98 1.18 -8.34
C LEU A 170 12.46 0.82 -8.41
N ILE A 171 13.33 1.80 -8.66
CA ILE A 171 14.76 1.58 -8.67
C ILE A 171 15.22 1.23 -7.24
N ARG A 172 15.90 0.10 -7.07
CA ARG A 172 16.63 -0.13 -5.83
C ARG A 172 17.82 0.79 -5.79
N GLY A 173 17.78 1.84 -4.96
CA GLY A 173 18.91 2.71 -4.70
C GLY A 173 20.11 1.84 -4.31
N LYS A 174 21.28 2.10 -4.90
CA LYS A 174 22.53 1.48 -4.45
C LYS A 174 22.65 1.78 -2.96
N SER A 175 22.47 0.76 -2.12
CA SER A 175 22.81 0.84 -0.70
C SER A 175 24.20 1.46 -0.63
N ALA A 176 24.35 2.55 0.12
CA ALA A 176 25.66 3.12 0.39
C ALA A 176 26.54 1.97 0.85
N ASN A 177 27.51 1.59 0.02
CA ASN A 177 28.52 0.60 0.38
C ASN A 177 29.09 1.04 1.73
N MET A 178 28.80 0.28 2.78
CA MET A 178 29.59 0.35 3.99
C MET A 178 31.03 0.14 3.55
N ASN A 179 31.83 1.18 3.69
CA ASN A 179 33.27 1.11 3.63
C ASN A 179 33.75 0.05 4.64
N LEU A 180 33.93 -1.18 4.18
CA LEU A 180 34.76 -2.13 4.87
C LEU A 180 36.17 -1.58 4.78
N GLY A 181 36.63 -1.01 5.90
CA GLY A 181 37.99 -0.50 6.06
C GLY A 181 39.01 -1.52 5.57
N ARG A 182 39.94 -1.08 4.74
CA ARG A 182 41.13 -1.83 4.43
C ARG A 182 41.92 -1.97 5.71
N PRO A 183 42.36 -3.16 6.10
CA PRO A 183 43.41 -3.26 7.10
C PRO A 183 44.73 -2.74 6.52
N VAL A 184 45.43 -2.02 7.33
CA VAL A 184 46.80 -1.55 7.12
C VAL A 184 47.75 -2.74 7.21
#